data_a70a8de3765f9e39329f68248717a90a
#
_entry.id   a70a8de3765f9e39329f68248717a90a
#
_cell.length_a   1.000
_cell.length_b   1.000
_cell.length_c   1.000
_cell.angle_alpha   90.00
_cell.angle_beta   90.00
_cell.angle_gamma   90.00
#
_symmetry.space_group_name_H-M   'P 1'
#
loop_
_entity.id
_entity.type
_entity.pdbx_description
1 polymer ?
#
loop_
_entity_poly.entity_id
_entity_poly.type
_entity_poly.pdbx_seq_one_letter_code
_entity_poly.pdbx_strand_id
1 'polypeptide(L)'
;MKKVLLFAMLLLPQLLVAQNFYGYQPMLAEGKAWTVNHPRFIGEDRWTKDLLKGDTVINGHQMKVCYQEFNGASYASSAYYEVGRKVYVYSYRAQKEGLVFNFDLKAGDKADLSGREIEVVDEFMVSAQGHERRALRIAYTADGNKETELWIEGIGTLAGLSSLYRQTIGATVEFGSCTIEDEILFTAEDFTRISAIKTIMTSERNNNAVYDLSGRRVANSSEFQGSSKLPKGVYIQSGKKFVVK
;
A
#
# COMPACT_ATOMS: atom_id res chain seq x y z
N MET A 1 2.88 -48.64 -15.85
CA MET A 1 1.99 -47.80 -15.03
C MET A 1 2.71 -47.00 -13.93
N LYS A 2 3.77 -47.51 -13.27
CA LYS A 2 4.52 -46.77 -12.21
C LYS A 2 5.24 -45.49 -12.68
N LYS A 3 5.71 -45.41 -13.96
CA LYS A 3 6.42 -44.25 -14.50
C LYS A 3 5.51 -43.04 -14.80
N VAL A 4 4.24 -43.25 -15.08
CA VAL A 4 3.25 -42.17 -15.33
C VAL A 4 2.85 -41.48 -14.05
N LEU A 5 2.79 -42.20 -12.92
CA LEU A 5 2.46 -41.63 -11.62
C LEU A 5 3.58 -40.69 -11.10
N LEU A 6 4.86 -41.02 -11.39
CA LEU A 6 5.99 -40.21 -10.97
C LEU A 6 6.06 -38.87 -11.74
N PHE A 7 5.63 -38.86 -13.01
CA PHE A 7 5.59 -37.64 -13.81
C PHE A 7 4.45 -36.71 -13.42
N ALA A 8 3.31 -37.26 -13.00
CA ALA A 8 2.18 -36.47 -12.47
C ALA A 8 2.52 -35.82 -11.11
N MET A 9 3.35 -36.48 -10.27
CA MET A 9 3.75 -35.96 -8.98
C MET A 9 4.79 -34.81 -9.08
N LEU A 10 5.58 -34.76 -10.18
CA LEU A 10 6.55 -33.68 -10.47
C LEU A 10 5.87 -32.41 -11.05
N LEU A 11 4.69 -32.55 -11.63
CA LEU A 11 3.93 -31.40 -12.20
C LEU A 11 3.04 -30.70 -11.17
N LEU A 12 2.68 -31.37 -10.07
CA LEU A 12 1.82 -30.79 -9.03
C LEU A 12 2.40 -29.55 -8.34
N PRO A 13 3.69 -29.44 -8.00
CA PRO A 13 4.23 -28.24 -7.38
C PRO A 13 4.28 -27.04 -8.35
N GLN A 14 4.39 -27.28 -9.65
CA GLN A 14 4.40 -26.19 -10.65
C GLN A 14 3.02 -25.58 -10.89
N LEU A 15 1.95 -26.36 -10.74
CA LEU A 15 0.58 -25.86 -10.83
C LEU A 15 0.17 -25.00 -9.63
N LEU A 16 0.76 -25.25 -8.44
CA LEU A 16 0.51 -24.45 -7.24
C LEU A 16 1.21 -23.08 -7.29
N VAL A 17 2.33 -22.96 -8.01
CA VAL A 17 3.02 -21.67 -8.21
C VAL A 17 2.30 -20.83 -9.28
N ALA A 18 1.66 -21.44 -10.26
CA ALA A 18 0.97 -20.72 -11.34
C ALA A 18 -0.39 -20.10 -10.91
N GLN A 19 -0.97 -20.51 -9.79
CA GLN A 19 -2.25 -19.96 -9.30
C GLN A 19 -2.11 -18.63 -8.54
N ASN A 20 -0.91 -18.17 -8.24
CA ASN A 20 -0.68 -16.91 -7.52
C ASN A 20 -0.53 -15.67 -8.42
N PHE A 21 -0.69 -15.79 -9.74
CA PHE A 21 -0.38 -14.70 -10.68
C PHE A 21 -1.48 -13.64 -10.88
N TYR A 22 -2.66 -13.82 -10.28
CA TYR A 22 -3.74 -12.81 -10.30
C TYR A 22 -4.29 -12.59 -8.88
N GLY A 23 -3.47 -12.00 -8.00
CA GLY A 23 -3.92 -11.81 -6.63
C GLY A 23 -2.95 -10.97 -5.80
N TYR A 24 -2.87 -11.32 -4.56
CA TYR A 24 -2.04 -10.69 -3.54
C TYR A 24 -0.55 -10.70 -3.87
N GLN A 25 0.10 -9.56 -3.69
CA GLN A 25 1.55 -9.43 -3.78
C GLN A 25 2.16 -9.58 -2.38
N PRO A 26 2.91 -10.68 -2.10
CA PRO A 26 3.45 -10.91 -0.76
C PRO A 26 4.42 -9.81 -0.32
N MET A 27 4.31 -9.45 0.95
CA MET A 27 5.24 -8.53 1.59
C MET A 27 6.61 -9.17 1.83
N LEU A 28 6.62 -10.44 2.23
CA LEU A 28 7.79 -11.09 2.77
C LEU A 28 8.46 -11.99 1.73
N ALA A 29 9.65 -11.59 1.28
CA ALA A 29 10.51 -12.38 0.42
C ALA A 29 11.95 -12.28 0.89
N GLU A 30 12.73 -13.35 0.69
CA GLU A 30 14.16 -13.36 0.95
C GLU A 30 14.86 -12.30 0.09
N GLY A 31 15.79 -11.54 0.69
CA GLY A 31 16.53 -10.48 0.00
C GLY A 31 15.75 -9.19 -0.26
N LYS A 32 14.48 -9.12 0.15
CA LYS A 32 13.69 -7.91 0.00
C LYS A 32 14.11 -6.85 1.00
N ALA A 33 14.29 -5.61 0.51
CA ALA A 33 14.80 -4.52 1.32
C ALA A 33 14.04 -3.21 1.08
N TRP A 34 13.97 -2.40 2.13
CA TRP A 34 13.41 -1.05 2.12
C TRP A 34 14.45 -0.06 2.58
N THR A 35 14.63 1.03 1.85
CA THR A 35 15.46 2.15 2.24
C THR A 35 14.56 3.30 2.64
N VAL A 36 14.72 3.81 3.86
CA VAL A 36 13.88 4.87 4.43
C VAL A 36 14.77 5.90 5.12
N ASN A 37 14.53 7.17 4.85
CA ASN A 37 15.14 8.29 5.56
C ASN A 37 14.26 8.71 6.74
N HIS A 38 14.88 8.86 7.89
CA HIS A 38 14.30 9.44 9.09
C HIS A 38 14.96 10.79 9.35
N PRO A 39 14.47 11.89 8.73
CA PRO A 39 15.06 13.21 8.88
C PRO A 39 15.12 13.61 10.35
N ARG A 40 16.19 14.30 10.72
CA ARG A 40 16.36 14.85 12.08
C ARG A 40 16.20 16.35 12.04
N PHE A 41 15.61 16.89 13.09
CA PHE A 41 15.51 18.34 13.25
C PHE A 41 16.89 19.01 13.40
N ILE A 42 17.86 18.29 13.97
CA ILE A 42 19.26 18.74 14.13
C ILE A 42 20.17 17.55 13.80
N GLY A 43 21.14 17.75 12.91
CA GLY A 43 22.13 16.77 12.49
C GLY A 43 21.89 16.22 11.10
N GLU A 44 22.64 15.19 10.72
CA GLU A 44 22.50 14.53 9.43
C GLU A 44 21.26 13.64 9.38
N ASP A 45 20.66 13.52 8.20
CA ASP A 45 19.58 12.61 7.92
C ASP A 45 19.97 11.17 8.24
N ARG A 46 18.98 10.40 8.71
CA ARG A 46 19.19 9.01 9.08
C ARG A 46 18.56 8.08 8.04
N TRP A 47 19.34 7.67 7.07
CA TRP A 47 18.96 6.60 6.18
C TRP A 47 19.13 5.25 6.87
N THR A 48 18.08 4.44 6.83
CA THR A 48 18.08 3.04 7.29
C THR A 48 17.72 2.13 6.13
N LYS A 49 18.24 0.91 6.16
CA LYS A 49 17.82 -0.15 5.24
C LYS A 49 17.30 -1.31 6.09
N ASP A 50 16.03 -1.67 5.88
CA ASP A 50 15.43 -2.85 6.45
C ASP A 50 15.54 -3.98 5.42
N LEU A 51 16.23 -5.08 5.75
CA LEU A 51 16.50 -6.22 4.87
C LEU A 51 15.90 -7.49 5.47
N LEU A 52 15.04 -8.17 4.73
CA LEU A 52 14.55 -9.50 5.09
C LEU A 52 15.58 -10.56 4.70
N LYS A 53 16.13 -11.28 5.68
CA LYS A 53 17.17 -12.28 5.47
C LYS A 53 17.12 -13.40 6.48
N GLY A 54 17.00 -14.63 5.98
CA GLY A 54 16.93 -15.82 6.80
C GLY A 54 15.60 -15.98 7.55
N ASP A 55 15.43 -17.15 8.12
CA ASP A 55 14.23 -17.58 8.80
C ASP A 55 14.48 -17.86 10.28
N THR A 56 13.44 -17.69 11.09
CA THR A 56 13.41 -18.05 12.51
C THR A 56 12.05 -18.62 12.87
N VAL A 57 11.96 -19.28 14.02
CA VAL A 57 10.68 -19.75 14.56
C VAL A 57 10.47 -19.10 15.93
N ILE A 58 9.40 -18.33 16.07
CA ILE A 58 9.02 -17.66 17.31
C ILE A 58 7.54 -17.94 17.55
N ASN A 59 7.15 -18.36 18.77
CA ASN A 59 5.78 -18.69 19.15
C ASN A 59 5.08 -19.69 18.20
N GLY A 60 5.85 -20.57 17.54
CA GLY A 60 5.33 -21.54 16.58
C GLY A 60 5.12 -21.02 15.16
N HIS A 61 5.38 -19.74 14.90
CA HIS A 61 5.35 -19.15 13.56
C HIS A 61 6.73 -19.15 12.92
N GLN A 62 6.79 -19.61 11.66
CA GLN A 62 7.96 -19.41 10.83
C GLN A 62 7.98 -17.97 10.33
N MET A 63 9.04 -17.24 10.61
CA MET A 63 9.15 -15.80 10.35
C MET A 63 10.41 -15.47 9.56
N LYS A 64 10.34 -14.46 8.71
CA LYS A 64 11.51 -13.81 8.09
C LYS A 64 12.13 -12.82 9.06
N VAL A 65 13.44 -12.91 9.27
CA VAL A 65 14.17 -11.97 10.13
C VAL A 65 14.41 -10.68 9.35
N CYS A 66 14.10 -9.55 9.99
CA CYS A 66 14.38 -8.22 9.48
C CYS A 66 15.65 -7.66 10.14
N TYR A 67 16.66 -7.43 9.33
CA TYR A 67 17.87 -6.74 9.74
C TYR A 67 17.76 -5.27 9.39
N GLN A 68 17.97 -4.41 10.38
CA GLN A 68 18.09 -2.97 10.16
C GLN A 68 19.57 -2.61 10.03
N GLU A 69 19.90 -1.99 8.91
CA GLU A 69 21.24 -1.48 8.61
C GLU A 69 21.25 0.03 8.76
N PHE A 70 22.23 0.53 9.52
CA PHE A 70 22.46 1.96 9.74
C PHE A 70 23.93 2.23 10.01
N ASN A 71 24.53 3.18 9.28
CA ASN A 71 25.95 3.58 9.43
C ASN A 71 26.92 2.39 9.42
N GLY A 72 26.69 1.40 8.53
CA GLY A 72 27.54 0.21 8.40
C GLY A 72 27.34 -0.85 9.49
N ALA A 73 26.51 -0.61 10.48
CA ALA A 73 26.07 -1.61 11.45
C ALA A 73 24.77 -2.27 11.00
N SER A 74 24.67 -3.59 11.23
CA SER A 74 23.46 -4.38 10.94
C SER A 74 23.08 -5.18 12.17
N TYR A 75 21.78 -5.17 12.52
CA TYR A 75 21.25 -5.92 13.66
C TYR A 75 19.84 -6.40 13.38
N ALA A 76 19.48 -7.57 13.91
CA ALA A 76 18.12 -8.09 13.83
C ALA A 76 17.20 -7.21 14.69
N SER A 77 16.27 -6.50 14.05
CA SER A 77 15.35 -5.57 14.72
C SER A 77 14.00 -6.21 15.03
N SER A 78 13.54 -7.09 14.16
CA SER A 78 12.22 -7.72 14.19
C SER A 78 12.19 -8.98 13.35
N ALA A 79 11.10 -9.73 13.43
CA ALA A 79 10.79 -10.81 12.51
C ALA A 79 9.33 -10.69 12.05
N TYR A 80 9.05 -11.11 10.82
CA TYR A 80 7.73 -10.96 10.20
C TYR A 80 7.21 -12.29 9.67
N TYR A 81 5.88 -12.46 9.71
CA TYR A 81 5.21 -13.56 9.02
C TYR A 81 3.89 -13.10 8.39
N GLU A 82 3.43 -13.84 7.39
CA GLU A 82 2.18 -13.58 6.70
C GLU A 82 1.22 -14.76 6.86
N VAL A 83 -0.05 -14.44 7.09
CA VAL A 83 -1.16 -15.40 7.04
C VAL A 83 -2.24 -14.85 6.12
N GLY A 84 -2.39 -15.43 4.93
CA GLY A 84 -3.25 -14.88 3.89
C GLY A 84 -2.72 -13.51 3.43
N ARG A 85 -3.52 -12.45 3.63
CA ARG A 85 -3.16 -11.07 3.30
C ARG A 85 -2.86 -10.23 4.56
N LYS A 86 -2.54 -10.87 5.67
CA LYS A 86 -2.22 -10.20 6.94
C LYS A 86 -0.75 -10.37 7.26
N VAL A 87 -0.09 -9.27 7.56
CA VAL A 87 1.32 -9.22 7.93
C VAL A 87 1.45 -8.94 9.41
N TYR A 88 2.18 -9.78 10.09
CA TYR A 88 2.47 -9.69 11.52
C TYR A 88 3.95 -9.43 11.74
N VAL A 89 4.26 -8.75 12.84
CA VAL A 89 5.62 -8.48 13.28
C VAL A 89 5.83 -9.02 14.70
N TYR A 90 6.99 -9.59 14.95
CA TYR A 90 7.54 -9.77 16.29
C TYR A 90 8.68 -8.78 16.51
N SER A 91 8.51 -7.89 17.48
CA SER A 91 9.55 -6.93 17.85
C SER A 91 10.50 -7.55 18.87
N TYR A 92 11.78 -7.69 18.53
CA TYR A 92 12.79 -8.20 19.45
C TYR A 92 12.97 -7.27 20.67
N ARG A 93 12.80 -5.96 20.48
CA ARG A 93 12.90 -4.98 21.58
C ARG A 93 11.71 -5.07 22.54
N ALA A 94 10.50 -5.16 22.00
CA ALA A 94 9.27 -5.20 22.81
C ALA A 94 8.92 -6.62 23.27
N GLN A 95 9.54 -7.65 22.68
CA GLN A 95 9.22 -9.07 22.85
C GLN A 95 7.72 -9.37 22.69
N LYS A 96 7.11 -8.75 21.67
CA LYS A 96 5.67 -8.79 21.43
C LYS A 96 5.36 -8.90 19.94
N GLU A 97 4.34 -9.68 19.64
CA GLU A 97 3.73 -9.73 18.31
C GLU A 97 2.64 -8.68 18.15
N GLY A 98 2.44 -8.25 16.89
CA GLY A 98 1.37 -7.36 16.50
C GLY A 98 1.04 -7.48 15.02
N LEU A 99 -0.21 -7.19 14.67
CA LEU A 99 -0.63 -7.05 13.28
C LEU A 99 -0.14 -5.70 12.75
N VAL A 100 0.55 -5.71 11.60
CA VAL A 100 1.09 -4.51 10.94
C VAL A 100 0.22 -4.10 9.77
N PHE A 101 -0.14 -5.05 8.91
CA PHE A 101 -1.01 -4.81 7.75
C PHE A 101 -2.11 -5.85 7.66
N ASN A 102 -3.27 -5.41 7.22
CA ASN A 102 -4.38 -6.29 6.85
C ASN A 102 -4.90 -5.88 5.46
N PHE A 103 -4.39 -6.55 4.44
CA PHE A 103 -4.80 -6.31 3.05
C PHE A 103 -6.10 -7.04 2.65
N ASP A 104 -6.77 -7.76 3.57
CA ASP A 104 -8.12 -8.29 3.34
C ASP A 104 -9.19 -7.19 3.42
N LEU A 105 -8.89 -6.06 4.07
CA LEU A 105 -9.80 -4.94 4.24
C LEU A 105 -10.15 -4.30 2.89
N LYS A 106 -11.37 -3.76 2.82
CA LYS A 106 -11.93 -3.06 1.66
C LYS A 106 -12.34 -1.64 2.03
N ALA A 107 -12.56 -0.79 1.03
CA ALA A 107 -13.07 0.56 1.25
C ALA A 107 -14.38 0.55 2.09
N GLY A 108 -14.38 1.32 3.17
CA GLY A 108 -15.44 1.40 4.18
C GLY A 108 -15.26 0.49 5.39
N ASP A 109 -14.33 -0.48 5.34
CA ASP A 109 -14.07 -1.35 6.48
C ASP A 109 -13.36 -0.60 7.61
N LYS A 110 -13.68 -0.99 8.85
CA LYS A 110 -12.99 -0.57 10.08
C LYS A 110 -12.35 -1.76 10.75
N ALA A 111 -11.22 -1.53 11.37
CA ALA A 111 -10.48 -2.57 12.12
C ALA A 111 -9.70 -1.94 13.27
N ASP A 112 -9.36 -2.76 14.26
CA ASP A 112 -8.34 -2.41 15.25
C ASP A 112 -6.99 -2.96 14.80
N LEU A 113 -6.00 -2.10 14.75
CA LEU A 113 -4.62 -2.47 14.44
C LEU A 113 -3.75 -2.18 15.67
N SER A 114 -3.50 -3.21 16.46
CA SER A 114 -2.66 -3.14 17.66
C SER A 114 -3.10 -2.06 18.67
N GLY A 115 -4.43 -1.91 18.87
CA GLY A 115 -5.03 -0.95 19.80
C GLY A 115 -5.33 0.42 19.18
N ARG A 116 -5.27 0.54 17.85
CA ARG A 116 -5.63 1.76 17.12
C ARG A 116 -6.71 1.45 16.09
N GLU A 117 -7.86 2.14 16.22
CA GLU A 117 -8.91 2.05 15.21
C GLU A 117 -8.46 2.69 13.91
N ILE A 118 -8.64 1.96 12.82
CA ILE A 118 -8.38 2.39 11.45
C ILE A 118 -9.65 2.27 10.61
N GLU A 119 -9.75 3.07 9.56
CA GLU A 119 -10.80 3.01 8.54
C GLU A 119 -10.16 3.01 7.15
N VAL A 120 -10.57 2.09 6.28
CA VAL A 120 -10.16 2.11 4.87
C VAL A 120 -11.05 3.11 4.13
N VAL A 121 -10.53 4.28 3.85
CA VAL A 121 -11.29 5.35 3.17
C VAL A 121 -11.32 5.17 1.66
N ASP A 122 -10.38 4.38 1.11
CA ASP A 122 -10.30 4.16 -0.34
C ASP A 122 -9.45 2.94 -0.69
N GLU A 123 -9.79 2.32 -1.82
CA GLU A 123 -9.11 1.16 -2.41
C GLU A 123 -8.93 1.41 -3.91
N PHE A 124 -7.74 1.19 -4.45
CA PHE A 124 -7.44 1.41 -5.86
C PHE A 124 -6.22 0.61 -6.30
N MET A 125 -6.05 0.49 -7.63
CA MET A 125 -4.85 -0.11 -8.22
C MET A 125 -3.81 0.96 -8.53
N VAL A 126 -2.54 0.62 -8.32
CA VAL A 126 -1.38 1.43 -8.65
C VAL A 126 -0.44 0.63 -9.54
N SER A 127 0.15 1.30 -10.53
CA SER A 127 1.16 0.70 -11.39
C SER A 127 2.52 1.34 -11.10
N ALA A 128 3.50 0.53 -10.77
CA ALA A 128 4.87 0.96 -10.53
C ALA A 128 5.85 -0.12 -11.00
N GLN A 129 6.92 0.28 -11.66
CA GLN A 129 7.98 -0.61 -12.17
C GLN A 129 7.43 -1.79 -12.99
N GLY A 130 6.39 -1.56 -13.80
CA GLY A 130 5.75 -2.60 -14.63
C GLY A 130 4.81 -3.55 -13.89
N HIS A 131 4.59 -3.36 -12.59
CA HIS A 131 3.71 -4.18 -11.77
C HIS A 131 2.47 -3.43 -11.31
N GLU A 132 1.30 -4.06 -11.41
CA GLU A 132 0.08 -3.57 -10.78
C GLU A 132 -0.03 -4.10 -9.36
N ARG A 133 -0.38 -3.19 -8.43
CA ARG A 133 -0.52 -3.48 -7.01
C ARG A 133 -1.78 -2.85 -6.46
N ARG A 134 -2.43 -3.56 -5.56
CA ARG A 134 -3.55 -3.00 -4.81
C ARG A 134 -3.04 -2.04 -3.74
N ALA A 135 -3.71 -0.92 -3.57
CA ALA A 135 -3.42 0.07 -2.55
C ALA A 135 -4.65 0.39 -1.71
N LEU A 136 -4.46 0.54 -0.41
CA LEU A 136 -5.47 0.96 0.56
C LEU A 136 -5.06 2.31 1.16
N ARG A 137 -5.98 3.26 1.18
CA ARG A 137 -5.82 4.48 1.97
C ARG A 137 -6.47 4.28 3.33
N ILE A 138 -5.66 4.36 4.36
CA ILE A 138 -6.07 4.15 5.74
C ILE A 138 -6.19 5.51 6.43
N ALA A 139 -7.32 5.76 7.09
CA ALA A 139 -7.49 6.87 8.01
C ALA A 139 -7.43 6.37 9.45
N TYR A 140 -6.82 7.12 10.33
CA TYR A 140 -6.71 6.84 11.77
C TYR A 140 -6.59 8.14 12.55
N THR A 141 -6.72 8.07 13.87
CA THR A 141 -6.51 9.22 14.74
C THR A 141 -5.20 9.08 15.49
N ALA A 142 -4.36 10.11 15.41
CA ALA A 142 -3.13 10.23 16.18
C ALA A 142 -3.13 11.59 16.90
N ASP A 143 -2.99 11.57 18.23
CA ASP A 143 -2.99 12.77 19.09
C ASP A 143 -4.19 13.72 18.84
N GLY A 144 -5.37 13.16 18.58
CA GLY A 144 -6.58 13.91 18.30
C GLY A 144 -6.71 14.43 16.85
N ASN A 145 -5.67 14.25 16.02
CA ASN A 145 -5.70 14.63 14.61
C ASN A 145 -6.04 13.44 13.73
N LYS A 146 -6.81 13.69 12.66
CA LYS A 146 -7.03 12.69 11.60
C LYS A 146 -5.81 12.65 10.69
N GLU A 147 -5.22 11.47 10.60
CA GLU A 147 -4.09 11.16 9.73
C GLU A 147 -4.52 10.19 8.64
N THR A 148 -3.77 10.17 7.54
CA THR A 148 -3.96 9.17 6.48
C THR A 148 -2.64 8.56 6.07
N GLU A 149 -2.65 7.27 5.78
CA GLU A 149 -1.51 6.50 5.33
C GLU A 149 -1.88 5.67 4.10
N LEU A 150 -0.94 5.49 3.20
CA LEU A 150 -1.12 4.63 2.03
C LEU A 150 -0.43 3.29 2.27
N TRP A 151 -1.18 2.20 2.20
CA TRP A 151 -0.67 0.83 2.21
C TRP A 151 -0.67 0.28 0.80
N ILE A 152 0.44 -0.26 0.34
CA ILE A 152 0.59 -0.86 -0.99
C ILE A 152 0.98 -2.32 -0.84
N GLU A 153 0.21 -3.23 -1.41
CA GLU A 153 0.49 -4.68 -1.38
C GLU A 153 1.90 -4.97 -1.89
N GLY A 154 2.64 -5.75 -1.11
CA GLY A 154 4.02 -6.11 -1.41
C GLY A 154 5.05 -5.00 -1.20
N ILE A 155 4.64 -3.78 -0.82
CA ILE A 155 5.54 -2.64 -0.58
C ILE A 155 5.43 -2.12 0.85
N GLY A 156 4.22 -1.98 1.40
CA GLY A 156 3.97 -1.39 2.71
C GLY A 156 3.62 0.09 2.62
N THR A 157 4.30 0.93 3.39
CA THR A 157 4.03 2.38 3.51
C THR A 157 5.23 3.23 3.12
N LEU A 158 5.11 4.56 3.23
CA LEU A 158 6.25 5.50 3.16
C LEU A 158 7.32 5.20 4.23
N ALA A 159 6.96 4.53 5.33
CA ALA A 159 7.88 4.09 6.36
C ALA A 159 8.29 2.60 6.19
N GLY A 160 8.21 2.06 4.97
CA GLY A 160 8.58 0.69 4.64
C GLY A 160 7.67 -0.36 5.28
N LEU A 161 8.24 -1.24 6.09
CA LEU A 161 7.53 -2.31 6.81
C LEU A 161 6.74 -1.83 8.04
N SER A 162 6.77 -0.55 8.36
CA SER A 162 6.05 0.04 9.50
C SER A 162 4.72 0.63 9.05
N SER A 163 3.64 0.36 9.78
CA SER A 163 2.33 0.99 9.57
C SER A 163 2.01 1.96 10.71
N LEU A 164 1.09 2.88 10.44
CA LEU A 164 0.63 3.90 11.37
C LEU A 164 1.80 4.68 11.98
N TYR A 165 2.77 4.98 11.11
CA TYR A 165 3.97 5.70 11.50
C TYR A 165 3.61 7.11 11.94
N ARG A 166 3.96 7.43 13.18
CA ARG A 166 3.76 8.77 13.72
C ARG A 166 4.88 9.69 13.22
N GLN A 167 4.51 10.70 12.44
CA GLN A 167 5.44 11.77 12.12
C GLN A 167 5.74 12.60 13.36
N THR A 168 7.01 12.77 13.68
CA THR A 168 7.43 13.72 14.73
C THR A 168 7.38 15.13 14.14
N ILE A 169 7.01 16.13 14.96
CA ILE A 169 6.94 17.53 14.52
C ILE A 169 8.26 17.92 13.81
N GLY A 170 8.16 18.32 12.55
CA GLY A 170 9.29 18.78 11.72
C GLY A 170 10.13 17.68 11.06
N ALA A 171 9.76 16.39 11.18
CA ALA A 171 10.47 15.30 10.54
C ALA A 171 9.49 14.44 9.73
N THR A 172 9.50 14.56 8.41
CA THR A 172 8.74 13.69 7.51
C THR A 172 9.59 12.50 7.13
N VAL A 173 9.07 11.28 7.31
CA VAL A 173 9.73 10.08 6.78
C VAL A 173 9.75 10.16 5.27
N GLU A 174 10.89 9.88 4.66
CA GLU A 174 11.07 9.86 3.21
C GLU A 174 11.36 8.43 2.77
N PHE A 175 10.51 7.90 1.92
CA PHE A 175 10.74 6.61 1.29
C PHE A 175 11.82 6.74 0.23
N GLY A 176 12.82 5.87 0.26
CA GLY A 176 13.82 5.77 -0.79
C GLY A 176 13.40 4.77 -1.86
N SER A 177 13.46 3.50 -1.52
CA SER A 177 13.11 2.41 -2.44
C SER A 177 12.69 1.14 -1.69
N CYS A 178 11.95 0.29 -2.41
CA CYS A 178 11.80 -1.13 -2.09
C CYS A 178 12.44 -1.94 -3.21
N THR A 179 13.31 -2.87 -2.85
CA THR A 179 14.02 -3.73 -3.80
C THR A 179 13.90 -5.19 -3.40
N ILE A 180 14.11 -6.10 -4.34
CA ILE A 180 14.37 -7.51 -4.07
C ILE A 180 15.63 -7.88 -4.82
N GLU A 181 16.64 -8.42 -4.11
CA GLU A 181 17.99 -8.54 -4.63
C GLU A 181 18.45 -7.17 -5.17
N ASP A 182 18.64 -7.01 -6.48
CA ASP A 182 19.02 -5.74 -7.11
C ASP A 182 17.87 -5.12 -7.95
N GLU A 183 16.71 -5.78 -8.00
CA GLU A 183 15.55 -5.30 -8.76
C GLU A 183 14.76 -4.26 -7.95
N ILE A 184 14.51 -3.08 -8.54
CA ILE A 184 13.68 -2.04 -7.94
C ILE A 184 12.20 -2.42 -8.12
N LEU A 185 11.49 -2.58 -7.01
CA LEU A 185 10.06 -2.85 -7.00
C LEU A 185 9.21 -1.57 -6.85
N PHE A 186 9.76 -0.54 -6.20
CA PHE A 186 9.05 0.72 -5.92
C PHE A 186 10.03 1.81 -5.49
N THR A 187 9.72 3.07 -5.83
CA THR A 187 10.56 4.24 -5.53
C THR A 187 9.78 5.35 -4.85
N ALA A 188 10.49 6.37 -4.34
CA ALA A 188 9.89 7.62 -3.83
C ALA A 188 9.05 8.34 -4.89
N GLU A 189 9.50 8.32 -6.16
CA GLU A 189 8.79 8.94 -7.27
C GLU A 189 7.44 8.25 -7.54
N ASP A 190 7.36 6.92 -7.37
CA ASP A 190 6.12 6.17 -7.50
C ASP A 190 5.10 6.62 -6.44
N PHE A 191 5.50 6.81 -5.17
CA PHE A 191 4.63 7.36 -4.13
C PHE A 191 4.15 8.78 -4.47
N THR A 192 5.05 9.64 -4.93
CA THR A 192 4.72 11.02 -5.31
C THR A 192 3.73 11.05 -6.45
N ARG A 193 3.95 10.26 -7.50
CA ARG A 193 3.07 10.15 -8.66
C ARG A 193 1.67 9.66 -8.27
N ILE A 194 1.58 8.63 -7.44
CA ILE A 194 0.29 8.08 -6.98
C ILE A 194 -0.47 9.12 -6.16
N SER A 195 0.20 9.85 -5.29
CA SER A 195 -0.40 10.91 -4.50
C SER A 195 -0.91 12.06 -5.37
N ALA A 196 -0.14 12.46 -6.38
CA ALA A 196 -0.50 13.52 -7.33
C ALA A 196 -1.73 13.15 -8.18
N ILE A 197 -1.79 11.93 -8.73
CA ILE A 197 -2.95 11.44 -9.52
C ILE A 197 -4.22 11.53 -8.68
N LYS A 198 -4.17 11.15 -7.41
CA LYS A 198 -5.33 11.19 -6.55
C LYS A 198 -5.78 12.61 -6.20
N THR A 199 -4.86 13.54 -6.05
CA THR A 199 -5.18 14.96 -5.83
C THR A 199 -5.99 15.51 -7.01
N ILE A 200 -5.61 15.19 -8.23
CA ILE A 200 -6.35 15.55 -9.45
C ILE A 200 -7.75 14.91 -9.43
N MET A 201 -7.85 13.59 -9.20
CA MET A 201 -9.13 12.88 -9.18
C MET A 201 -10.06 13.37 -8.06
N THR A 202 -9.52 13.77 -6.90
CA THR A 202 -10.32 14.31 -5.78
C THR A 202 -10.79 15.73 -6.06
N SER A 203 -9.95 16.57 -6.67
CA SER A 203 -10.33 17.92 -7.09
C SER A 203 -11.38 17.90 -8.20
N GLU A 204 -11.30 16.93 -9.12
CA GLU A 204 -12.31 16.74 -10.17
C GLU A 204 -13.64 16.19 -9.62
N ARG A 205 -13.61 15.28 -8.62
CA ARG A 205 -14.83 14.78 -7.95
C ARG A 205 -15.58 15.88 -7.19
N ASN A 206 -14.89 16.85 -6.63
CA ASN A 206 -15.50 18.04 -6.00
C ASN A 206 -15.89 19.11 -7.03
N ASN A 207 -15.46 18.95 -8.27
CA ASN A 207 -15.84 19.83 -9.35
C ASN A 207 -17.21 19.37 -9.88
N ASN A 208 -18.27 19.94 -9.33
CA ASN A 208 -19.66 19.72 -9.74
C ASN A 208 -19.94 20.17 -11.19
N ALA A 209 -18.93 20.28 -12.04
CA ALA A 209 -19.06 20.65 -13.43
C ALA A 209 -19.68 19.52 -14.25
N VAL A 210 -20.50 19.90 -15.20
CA VAL A 210 -21.11 19.02 -16.20
C VAL A 210 -20.35 19.16 -17.51
N TYR A 211 -19.98 18.03 -18.09
CA TYR A 211 -19.24 17.96 -19.36
C TYR A 211 -20.08 17.25 -20.42
N ASP A 212 -19.93 17.64 -21.68
CA ASP A 212 -20.44 16.90 -22.83
C ASP A 212 -19.45 15.74 -23.17
N LEU A 213 -19.84 14.91 -24.15
CA LEU A 213 -19.01 13.76 -24.56
C LEU A 213 -17.68 14.16 -25.24
N SER A 214 -17.52 15.42 -25.64
CA SER A 214 -16.26 15.95 -26.17
C SER A 214 -15.31 16.44 -25.05
N GLY A 215 -15.72 16.35 -23.78
CA GLY A 215 -14.97 16.83 -22.63
C GLY A 215 -15.09 18.34 -22.40
N ARG A 216 -15.96 19.05 -23.14
CA ARG A 216 -16.22 20.47 -22.93
C ARG A 216 -17.15 20.65 -21.74
N ARG A 217 -16.78 21.56 -20.83
CA ARG A 217 -17.62 21.96 -19.71
C ARG A 217 -18.83 22.76 -20.19
N VAL A 218 -20.03 22.32 -19.84
CA VAL A 218 -21.31 22.90 -20.30
C VAL A 218 -22.12 23.56 -19.18
N ALA A 219 -21.87 23.18 -17.92
CA ALA A 219 -22.52 23.81 -16.76
C ALA A 219 -21.76 23.55 -15.44
N ASN A 220 -22.09 24.31 -14.39
CA ASN A 220 -21.76 24.04 -12.99
C ASN A 220 -23.02 23.49 -12.28
N SER A 221 -22.84 22.67 -11.24
CA SER A 221 -23.98 22.12 -10.47
C SER A 221 -24.74 23.19 -9.69
N SER A 222 -24.09 24.28 -9.30
CA SER A 222 -24.76 25.41 -8.67
C SER A 222 -25.74 26.13 -9.61
N GLU A 223 -25.55 25.98 -10.92
CA GLU A 223 -26.42 26.53 -11.97
C GLU A 223 -27.43 25.49 -12.46
N PHE A 224 -27.28 24.23 -12.04
CA PHE A 224 -28.07 23.10 -12.49
C PHE A 224 -29.06 22.66 -11.37
N GLN A 225 -30.07 23.45 -11.12
CA GLN A 225 -31.25 23.03 -10.37
C GLN A 225 -32.36 22.59 -11.34
N GLY A 226 -32.21 21.38 -11.92
CA GLY A 226 -33.19 20.75 -12.78
C GLY A 226 -32.77 20.62 -14.26
N SER A 227 -33.31 19.61 -14.92
CA SER A 227 -33.01 19.20 -16.31
C SER A 227 -33.33 20.25 -17.40
N SER A 228 -33.88 21.39 -17.06
CA SER A 228 -34.44 22.35 -17.99
C SER A 228 -33.46 23.32 -18.66
N LYS A 229 -32.17 23.30 -18.28
CA LYS A 229 -31.15 24.23 -18.81
C LYS A 229 -30.10 23.58 -19.73
N LEU A 230 -30.05 22.26 -19.80
CA LEU A 230 -29.15 21.57 -20.73
C LEU A 230 -29.93 21.10 -21.96
N PRO A 231 -29.37 21.27 -23.16
CA PRO A 231 -29.92 20.64 -24.38
C PRO A 231 -30.06 19.14 -24.21
N LYS A 232 -30.97 18.55 -25.01
CA LYS A 232 -31.06 17.08 -25.08
C LYS A 232 -29.72 16.49 -25.45
N GLY A 233 -29.24 15.51 -24.68
CA GLY A 233 -27.92 14.94 -24.92
C GLY A 233 -27.44 14.05 -23.79
N VAL A 234 -26.21 13.59 -23.94
CA VAL A 234 -25.51 12.77 -22.98
C VAL A 234 -24.40 13.57 -22.33
N TYR A 235 -24.36 13.53 -21.01
CA TYR A 235 -23.45 14.34 -20.20
C TYR A 235 -22.74 13.52 -19.14
N ILE A 236 -21.62 14.02 -18.64
CA ILE A 236 -20.83 13.43 -17.57
C ILE A 236 -20.76 14.44 -16.41
N GLN A 237 -21.10 14.01 -15.20
CA GLN A 237 -20.96 14.79 -13.98
C GLN A 237 -20.39 13.89 -12.88
N SER A 238 -19.35 14.33 -12.21
CA SER A 238 -18.68 13.56 -11.14
C SER A 238 -18.35 12.11 -11.56
N GLY A 239 -17.91 11.92 -12.82
CA GLY A 239 -17.60 10.62 -13.40
C GLY A 239 -18.80 9.74 -13.73
N LYS A 240 -20.04 10.23 -13.56
CA LYS A 240 -21.27 9.50 -13.91
C LYS A 240 -21.91 10.06 -15.17
N LYS A 241 -22.33 9.15 -16.07
CA LYS A 241 -23.04 9.47 -17.29
C LYS A 241 -24.53 9.64 -17.00
N PHE A 242 -25.17 10.69 -17.52
CA PHE A 242 -26.62 10.89 -17.49
C PHE A 242 -27.14 11.41 -18.83
N VAL A 243 -28.44 11.28 -19.05
CA VAL A 243 -29.11 11.65 -20.31
C VAL A 243 -30.16 12.72 -20.03
N VAL A 244 -30.10 13.83 -20.74
CA VAL A 244 -31.15 14.85 -20.80
C VAL A 244 -32.03 14.53 -22.01
N LYS A 245 -33.32 14.24 -21.76
CA LYS A 245 -34.32 13.86 -22.78
C LYS A 245 -35.06 15.06 -23.36
#